data_2ee3617fd412b4343606cef4d33aa8fd
#
_entry.id   2ee3617fd412b4343606cef4d33aa8fd
#
_cell.length_a   1.000
_cell.length_b   1.000
_cell.length_c   1.000
_cell.angle_alpha   90.00
_cell.angle_beta   90.00
_cell.angle_gamma   90.00
#
_symmetry.space_group_name_H-M   'P 1'
#
loop_
_entity.id
_entity.type
_entity.pdbx_description
1 polymer ?
#
loop_
_entity_poly.entity_id
_entity_poly.type
_entity_poly.pdbx_seq_one_letter_code
_entity_poly.pdbx_strand_id
1 'polypeptide(L)'
;MYEPREDSILLEKQVSKLAFGRVLDLGTGSGIQALAALGNHDAGEVIAVDIDDEAIIALNDLIKLRKLRKIKALRSNLFENADGKFNTIIFNPPYLPQDKNIEDKAIYGGKHGWELSEQFFNQVSQHLAADGRILFLFSSLTNRAKIEELINLNLLQFRLLGQQKFSFEELYVYEITKSDLLRRLEARQLEQIHYFAKGQRGMIYTAWLDQSKLVKTHFAAKKQIKAAIKIKRPDSKAQQSIEHEVHWLKIVNKQGLGPKLLFYEEDFLVYEFVEGLFILEWIKLQDRSSIILILKSILGQCLILDTLGINKEEMHHPLKHIIITKDNKPALIDFERTVETNKPKNVTQFIEFICRIEEELKAKGLKADKARLRELAKEYKDSGDQQIIKEAVNSFY
;
A
#
# COMPACT_ATOMS: atom_id res chain seq x y z
N MET A 1 5.91 -14.66 -31.83
CA MET A 1 6.06 -13.17 -31.84
C MET A 1 4.76 -12.51 -32.31
N TYR A 2 4.26 -11.52 -31.58
CA TYR A 2 3.05 -10.75 -31.94
C TYR A 2 3.32 -9.84 -33.15
N GLU A 3 2.47 -9.91 -34.17
CA GLU A 3 2.54 -9.02 -35.32
C GLU A 3 1.83 -7.71 -35.01
N PRO A 4 2.43 -6.53 -35.38
CA PRO A 4 1.81 -5.22 -35.15
C PRO A 4 0.43 -5.13 -35.82
N ARG A 5 -0.56 -4.70 -35.03
CA ARG A 5 -1.93 -4.44 -35.48
C ARG A 5 -2.33 -3.00 -35.13
N GLU A 6 -3.61 -2.72 -35.19
CA GLU A 6 -4.19 -1.39 -34.96
C GLU A 6 -3.81 -0.82 -33.58
N ASP A 7 -3.73 -1.64 -32.55
CA ASP A 7 -3.28 -1.29 -31.20
C ASP A 7 -1.84 -0.77 -31.22
N SER A 8 -0.95 -1.54 -31.86
CA SER A 8 0.46 -1.18 -31.99
C SER A 8 0.64 0.15 -32.73
N ILE A 9 -0.13 0.38 -33.80
CA ILE A 9 -0.09 1.61 -34.62
C ILE A 9 -0.67 2.80 -33.84
N LEU A 10 -1.74 2.59 -33.05
CA LEU A 10 -2.33 3.64 -32.23
C LEU A 10 -1.33 4.15 -31.17
N LEU A 11 -0.62 3.21 -30.51
CA LEU A 11 0.40 3.53 -29.50
C LEU A 11 1.63 4.17 -30.15
N GLU A 12 2.13 3.64 -31.27
CA GLU A 12 3.28 4.15 -32.02
C GLU A 12 3.18 5.65 -32.31
N LYS A 13 1.99 6.11 -32.73
CA LYS A 13 1.72 7.53 -32.99
C LYS A 13 1.97 8.44 -31.78
N GLN A 14 1.73 7.93 -30.59
CA GLN A 14 1.96 8.68 -29.34
C GLN A 14 3.43 8.57 -28.91
N VAL A 15 4.01 7.38 -29.03
CA VAL A 15 5.42 7.11 -28.72
C VAL A 15 6.34 8.02 -29.55
N SER A 16 6.13 8.06 -30.85
CA SER A 16 6.93 8.90 -31.76
C SER A 16 6.93 10.40 -31.41
N LYS A 17 5.88 10.86 -30.72
CA LYS A 17 5.73 12.28 -30.31
C LYS A 17 6.22 12.57 -28.91
N LEU A 18 6.05 11.63 -28.00
CA LEU A 18 6.13 11.87 -26.57
C LEU A 18 7.27 11.14 -25.86
N ALA A 19 7.94 10.17 -26.51
CA ALA A 19 9.08 9.48 -25.92
C ALA A 19 10.25 10.45 -25.71
N PHE A 20 10.87 10.39 -24.53
CA PHE A 20 12.03 11.22 -24.21
C PHE A 20 12.92 10.53 -23.16
N GLY A 21 14.16 11.00 -23.09
CA GLY A 21 15.15 10.55 -22.12
C GLY A 21 15.47 9.07 -22.26
N ARG A 22 15.63 8.38 -21.14
CA ARG A 22 15.83 6.93 -21.08
C ARG A 22 14.48 6.23 -21.21
N VAL A 23 14.34 5.40 -22.24
CA VAL A 23 13.06 4.75 -22.61
C VAL A 23 13.10 3.27 -22.31
N LEU A 24 12.00 2.73 -21.79
CA LEU A 24 11.78 1.29 -21.61
C LEU A 24 10.53 0.88 -22.40
N ASP A 25 10.68 -0.09 -23.30
CA ASP A 25 9.58 -0.74 -24.03
C ASP A 25 9.36 -2.14 -23.42
N LEU A 26 8.28 -2.31 -22.68
CA LEU A 26 7.90 -3.56 -22.02
C LEU A 26 7.02 -4.41 -22.94
N GLY A 27 7.35 -5.71 -23.08
CA GLY A 27 6.68 -6.59 -24.02
C GLY A 27 6.87 -6.11 -25.45
N THR A 28 8.13 -5.88 -25.83
CA THR A 28 8.49 -5.19 -27.09
C THR A 28 8.00 -5.91 -28.35
N GLY A 29 7.80 -7.24 -28.31
CA GLY A 29 7.36 -8.07 -29.43
C GLY A 29 8.19 -7.84 -30.68
N SER A 30 7.58 -7.23 -31.70
CA SER A 30 8.23 -6.89 -32.96
C SER A 30 9.24 -5.73 -32.87
N GLY A 31 9.31 -5.02 -31.72
CA GLY A 31 10.16 -3.85 -31.54
C GLY A 31 9.56 -2.54 -32.09
N ILE A 32 8.30 -2.52 -32.53
CA ILE A 32 7.69 -1.35 -33.17
C ILE A 32 7.73 -0.12 -32.26
N GLN A 33 7.42 -0.26 -30.98
CA GLN A 33 7.42 0.86 -30.04
C GLN A 33 8.84 1.35 -29.72
N ALA A 34 9.78 0.41 -29.52
CA ALA A 34 11.18 0.74 -29.31
C ALA A 34 11.79 1.49 -30.49
N LEU A 35 11.48 1.08 -31.73
CA LEU A 35 11.92 1.76 -32.95
C LEU A 35 11.26 3.13 -33.14
N ALA A 36 9.97 3.25 -32.79
CA ALA A 36 9.26 4.52 -32.81
C ALA A 36 9.86 5.52 -31.81
N ALA A 37 10.17 5.06 -30.59
CA ALA A 37 10.85 5.87 -29.59
C ALA A 37 12.23 6.33 -30.05
N LEU A 38 13.00 5.45 -30.70
CA LEU A 38 14.33 5.76 -31.25
C LEU A 38 14.28 6.85 -32.33
N GLY A 39 13.15 6.96 -33.03
CA GLY A 39 12.89 8.01 -34.03
C GLY A 39 12.66 9.41 -33.45
N ASN A 40 12.39 9.51 -32.13
CA ASN A 40 12.22 10.80 -31.46
C ASN A 40 13.59 11.37 -31.02
N HIS A 41 13.83 12.65 -31.34
CA HIS A 41 15.10 13.34 -31.05
C HIS A 41 15.36 13.45 -29.52
N ASP A 42 14.30 13.54 -28.72
CA ASP A 42 14.37 13.68 -27.27
C ASP A 42 14.65 12.35 -26.58
N ALA A 43 14.53 11.21 -27.28
CA ALA A 43 14.88 9.90 -26.75
C ALA A 43 16.39 9.67 -26.75
N GLY A 44 16.91 9.27 -25.61
CA GLY A 44 18.33 8.95 -25.40
C GLY A 44 18.65 7.47 -25.66
N GLU A 45 18.64 6.66 -24.60
CA GLU A 45 18.80 5.20 -24.64
C GLU A 45 17.41 4.53 -24.64
N VAL A 46 17.22 3.53 -25.49
CA VAL A 46 16.02 2.68 -25.53
C VAL A 46 16.38 1.27 -25.06
N ILE A 47 15.68 0.78 -24.05
CA ILE A 47 15.77 -0.60 -23.58
C ILE A 47 14.45 -1.27 -23.95
N ALA A 48 14.53 -2.33 -24.74
CA ALA A 48 13.38 -3.12 -25.17
C ALA A 48 13.44 -4.47 -24.45
N VAL A 49 12.36 -4.87 -23.81
CA VAL A 49 12.34 -6.13 -23.07
C VAL A 49 11.10 -6.95 -23.43
N ASP A 50 11.30 -8.27 -23.45
CA ASP A 50 10.24 -9.24 -23.63
C ASP A 50 10.53 -10.53 -22.85
N ILE A 51 9.51 -11.29 -22.53
CA ILE A 51 9.62 -12.63 -21.96
C ILE A 51 9.90 -13.68 -23.05
N ASP A 52 9.54 -13.38 -24.29
CA ASP A 52 9.71 -14.23 -25.45
C ASP A 52 11.12 -14.11 -26.03
N ASP A 53 11.88 -15.20 -25.96
CA ASP A 53 13.25 -15.28 -26.49
C ASP A 53 13.31 -15.06 -28.00
N GLU A 54 12.30 -15.51 -28.76
CA GLU A 54 12.25 -15.33 -30.22
C GLU A 54 12.12 -13.85 -30.60
N ALA A 55 11.30 -13.11 -29.88
CA ALA A 55 11.15 -11.66 -30.07
C ALA A 55 12.48 -10.94 -29.80
N ILE A 56 13.18 -11.29 -28.73
CA ILE A 56 14.46 -10.69 -28.37
C ILE A 56 15.57 -11.03 -29.38
N ILE A 57 15.62 -12.26 -29.88
CA ILE A 57 16.60 -12.69 -30.92
C ILE A 57 16.34 -11.89 -32.20
N ALA A 58 15.09 -11.85 -32.67
CA ALA A 58 14.72 -11.13 -33.90
C ALA A 58 15.04 -9.62 -33.80
N LEU A 59 14.73 -8.99 -32.65
CA LEU A 59 15.04 -7.58 -32.46
C LEU A 59 16.54 -7.31 -32.38
N ASN A 60 17.33 -8.18 -31.74
CA ASN A 60 18.78 -8.06 -31.70
C ASN A 60 19.42 -8.20 -33.11
N ASP A 61 18.91 -9.09 -33.94
CA ASP A 61 19.38 -9.23 -35.32
C ASP A 61 19.05 -8.00 -36.16
N LEU A 62 17.87 -7.42 -35.97
CA LEU A 62 17.48 -6.14 -36.59
C LEU A 62 18.38 -4.98 -36.13
N ILE A 63 18.69 -4.90 -34.82
CA ILE A 63 19.60 -3.90 -34.23
C ILE A 63 20.97 -3.99 -34.88
N LYS A 64 21.53 -5.20 -35.02
CA LYS A 64 22.83 -5.45 -35.69
C LYS A 64 22.79 -5.07 -37.16
N LEU A 65 21.76 -5.54 -37.89
CA LEU A 65 21.60 -5.29 -39.32
C LEU A 65 21.52 -3.79 -39.63
N ARG A 66 20.74 -3.04 -38.85
CA ARG A 66 20.56 -1.58 -39.05
C ARG A 66 21.60 -0.74 -38.30
N LYS A 67 22.57 -1.37 -37.62
CA LYS A 67 23.64 -0.72 -36.83
C LYS A 67 23.09 0.32 -35.83
N LEU A 68 21.97 -0.01 -35.16
CA LEU A 68 21.34 0.87 -34.17
C LEU A 68 22.16 0.87 -32.89
N ARG A 69 22.61 2.06 -32.42
CA ARG A 69 23.54 2.17 -31.29
C ARG A 69 22.85 2.54 -29.98
N LYS A 70 21.66 3.11 -30.03
CA LYS A 70 20.93 3.65 -28.86
C LYS A 70 19.88 2.70 -28.32
N ILE A 71 19.79 1.48 -28.84
CA ILE A 71 18.80 0.49 -28.44
C ILE A 71 19.46 -0.81 -28.02
N LYS A 72 18.92 -1.43 -26.97
CA LYS A 72 19.31 -2.75 -26.46
C LYS A 72 18.06 -3.59 -26.27
N ALA A 73 18.11 -4.86 -26.67
CA ALA A 73 17.03 -5.81 -26.42
C ALA A 73 17.49 -6.88 -25.41
N LEU A 74 16.70 -7.11 -24.37
CA LEU A 74 17.00 -8.00 -23.25
C LEU A 74 15.77 -8.86 -22.93
N ARG A 75 16.01 -10.14 -22.58
CA ARG A 75 14.93 -10.95 -22.01
C ARG A 75 14.61 -10.49 -20.61
N SER A 76 13.31 -10.24 -20.32
CA SER A 76 12.85 -9.84 -19.00
C SER A 76 11.37 -10.17 -18.83
N ASN A 77 10.96 -10.58 -17.64
CA ASN A 77 9.59 -10.58 -17.22
C ASN A 77 9.31 -9.27 -16.50
N LEU A 78 8.54 -8.36 -17.13
CA LEU A 78 8.39 -6.98 -16.70
C LEU A 78 9.75 -6.33 -16.39
N PHE A 79 9.99 -5.93 -15.14
CA PHE A 79 11.15 -5.15 -14.72
C PHE A 79 12.35 -5.99 -14.22
N GLU A 80 12.28 -7.33 -14.24
CA GLU A 80 13.30 -8.20 -13.63
C GLU A 80 14.74 -7.89 -14.08
N ASN A 81 14.93 -7.57 -15.38
CA ASN A 81 16.23 -7.23 -15.98
C ASN A 81 16.28 -5.80 -16.53
N ALA A 82 15.36 -4.92 -16.09
CA ALA A 82 15.27 -3.52 -16.51
C ALA A 82 15.68 -2.59 -15.35
N ASP A 83 16.97 -2.46 -15.11
CA ASP A 83 17.52 -1.69 -14.01
C ASP A 83 17.37 -0.17 -14.16
N GLY A 84 17.18 0.49 -13.01
CA GLY A 84 17.20 1.94 -12.90
C GLY A 84 15.86 2.60 -13.20
N LYS A 85 15.90 3.92 -13.42
CA LYS A 85 14.70 4.73 -13.71
C LYS A 85 14.65 5.15 -15.17
N PHE A 86 13.43 5.27 -15.68
CA PHE A 86 13.14 5.62 -17.07
C PHE A 86 12.31 6.90 -17.13
N ASN A 87 12.60 7.74 -18.11
CA ASN A 87 11.81 8.94 -18.39
C ASN A 87 10.54 8.60 -19.17
N THR A 88 10.62 7.57 -20.02
CA THR A 88 9.46 7.04 -20.74
C THR A 88 9.38 5.52 -20.55
N ILE A 89 8.24 5.02 -20.12
CA ILE A 89 7.92 3.60 -20.09
C ILE A 89 6.77 3.37 -21.06
N ILE A 90 6.91 2.45 -21.98
CA ILE A 90 5.91 2.10 -22.96
C ILE A 90 5.41 0.71 -22.65
N PHE A 91 4.09 0.51 -22.62
CA PHE A 91 3.54 -0.81 -22.39
C PHE A 91 2.22 -1.02 -23.13
N ASN A 92 2.27 -1.98 -24.05
CA ASN A 92 1.10 -2.58 -24.71
C ASN A 92 0.95 -4.01 -24.17
N PRO A 93 0.37 -4.20 -22.98
CA PRO A 93 0.25 -5.54 -22.41
C PRO A 93 -0.72 -6.42 -23.19
N PRO A 94 -0.61 -7.75 -23.07
CA PRO A 94 -1.75 -8.61 -23.31
C PRO A 94 -2.92 -8.16 -22.45
N TYR A 95 -4.09 -7.95 -23.03
CA TYR A 95 -5.25 -7.36 -22.34
C TYR A 95 -6.56 -8.11 -22.48
N LEU A 96 -6.59 -9.20 -23.27
CA LEU A 96 -7.82 -10.01 -23.38
C LEU A 96 -8.02 -10.90 -22.14
N PRO A 97 -9.27 -11.08 -21.69
CA PRO A 97 -9.61 -12.10 -20.71
C PRO A 97 -9.33 -13.49 -21.27
N GLN A 98 -8.76 -14.38 -20.44
CA GLN A 98 -8.36 -15.72 -20.86
C GLN A 98 -9.55 -16.55 -21.33
N ASP A 99 -9.49 -17.08 -22.56
CA ASP A 99 -10.42 -18.09 -23.04
C ASP A 99 -10.02 -19.48 -22.51
N LYS A 100 -11.03 -20.31 -22.19
CA LYS A 100 -10.84 -21.63 -21.55
C LYS A 100 -10.06 -22.64 -22.42
N ASN A 101 -9.97 -22.40 -23.74
CA ASN A 101 -9.44 -23.37 -24.71
C ASN A 101 -8.19 -22.89 -25.46
N ILE A 102 -7.66 -21.71 -25.15
CA ILE A 102 -6.52 -21.13 -25.88
C ILE A 102 -5.52 -20.58 -24.89
N GLU A 103 -4.29 -21.12 -24.92
CA GLU A 103 -3.16 -20.58 -24.14
C GLU A 103 -2.26 -19.77 -25.07
N ASP A 104 -2.53 -18.47 -25.21
CA ASP A 104 -1.64 -17.55 -25.92
C ASP A 104 -1.27 -16.39 -24.99
N LYS A 105 -0.05 -16.44 -24.43
CA LYS A 105 0.49 -15.43 -23.52
C LYS A 105 0.69 -14.06 -24.17
N ALA A 106 0.68 -13.98 -25.49
CA ALA A 106 0.86 -12.72 -26.22
C ALA A 106 -0.42 -11.87 -26.24
N ILE A 107 -1.59 -12.47 -25.99
CA ILE A 107 -2.88 -11.75 -26.10
C ILE A 107 -3.70 -11.79 -24.79
N TYR A 108 -3.48 -12.78 -23.92
CA TYR A 108 -4.23 -12.91 -22.67
C TYR A 108 -3.51 -12.30 -21.48
N GLY A 109 -4.12 -11.28 -20.89
CA GLY A 109 -3.61 -10.54 -19.71
C GLY A 109 -3.93 -11.18 -18.36
N GLY A 110 -4.42 -12.43 -18.37
CA GLY A 110 -4.88 -13.18 -17.22
C GLY A 110 -6.37 -13.49 -17.26
N LYS A 111 -6.92 -14.03 -16.17
CA LYS A 111 -8.32 -14.49 -16.09
C LYS A 111 -9.35 -13.44 -16.52
N HIS A 112 -9.13 -12.19 -16.16
CA HIS A 112 -10.01 -11.06 -16.46
C HIS A 112 -9.38 -10.06 -17.43
N GLY A 113 -8.13 -10.31 -17.88
CA GLY A 113 -7.38 -9.47 -18.81
C GLY A 113 -6.60 -8.30 -18.17
N TRP A 114 -6.75 -8.03 -16.88
CA TRP A 114 -6.09 -6.92 -16.18
C TRP A 114 -5.02 -7.36 -15.16
N GLU A 115 -4.83 -8.65 -14.94
CA GLU A 115 -3.91 -9.16 -13.91
C GLU A 115 -2.45 -8.79 -14.20
N LEU A 116 -2.03 -8.83 -15.46
CA LEU A 116 -0.68 -8.39 -15.85
C LEU A 116 -0.51 -6.87 -15.67
N SER A 117 -1.56 -6.11 -15.98
CA SER A 117 -1.57 -4.66 -15.74
C SER A 117 -1.48 -4.33 -14.24
N GLU A 118 -2.12 -5.12 -13.37
CA GLU A 118 -1.99 -4.98 -11.91
C GLU A 118 -0.56 -5.22 -11.45
N GLN A 119 0.09 -6.30 -11.94
CA GLN A 119 1.50 -6.58 -11.64
C GLN A 119 2.41 -5.45 -12.10
N PHE A 120 2.16 -4.89 -13.27
CA PHE A 120 2.89 -3.75 -13.81
C PHE A 120 2.72 -2.51 -12.92
N PHE A 121 1.49 -2.09 -12.61
CA PHE A 121 1.24 -0.90 -11.79
C PHE A 121 1.82 -1.02 -10.38
N ASN A 122 1.84 -2.20 -9.79
CA ASN A 122 2.44 -2.43 -8.48
C ASN A 122 3.97 -2.27 -8.45
N GLN A 123 4.64 -2.23 -9.60
CA GLN A 123 6.10 -2.13 -9.70
C GLN A 123 6.57 -0.82 -10.34
N VAL A 124 5.79 -0.26 -11.27
CA VAL A 124 6.24 0.78 -12.20
C VAL A 124 6.74 2.05 -11.54
N SER A 125 6.18 2.47 -10.39
CA SER A 125 6.56 3.70 -9.70
C SER A 125 8.04 3.72 -9.31
N GLN A 126 8.62 2.55 -9.02
CA GLN A 126 10.02 2.39 -8.65
C GLN A 126 10.97 2.57 -9.85
N HIS A 127 10.49 2.30 -11.06
CA HIS A 127 11.23 2.40 -12.31
C HIS A 127 10.93 3.68 -13.09
N LEU A 128 9.93 4.46 -12.69
CA LEU A 128 9.58 5.73 -13.33
C LEU A 128 10.39 6.88 -12.72
N ALA A 129 11.01 7.70 -13.56
CA ALA A 129 11.65 8.95 -13.14
C ALA A 129 10.62 9.91 -12.51
N ALA A 130 11.07 10.91 -11.77
CA ALA A 130 10.18 11.85 -11.09
C ALA A 130 9.30 12.64 -12.06
N ASP A 131 9.86 13.02 -13.20
CA ASP A 131 9.21 13.71 -14.33
C ASP A 131 8.81 12.76 -15.46
N GLY A 132 8.97 11.45 -15.24
CA GLY A 132 8.72 10.42 -16.24
C GLY A 132 7.24 10.23 -16.55
N ARG A 133 6.99 9.59 -17.70
CA ARG A 133 5.65 9.22 -18.17
C ARG A 133 5.59 7.75 -18.58
N ILE A 134 4.39 7.20 -18.52
CA ILE A 134 4.07 5.88 -19.04
C ILE A 134 3.10 6.11 -20.21
N LEU A 135 3.38 5.49 -21.34
CA LEU A 135 2.47 5.40 -22.49
C LEU A 135 1.87 4.00 -22.45
N PHE A 136 0.62 3.92 -22.04
CA PHE A 136 -0.06 2.67 -21.74
C PHE A 136 -1.26 2.47 -22.63
N LEU A 137 -1.31 1.33 -23.33
CA LEU A 137 -2.45 0.94 -24.15
C LEU A 137 -3.24 -0.16 -23.45
N PHE A 138 -4.55 -0.11 -23.58
CA PHE A 138 -5.48 -1.17 -23.16
C PHE A 138 -6.79 -1.09 -23.95
N SER A 139 -7.58 -2.18 -23.86
CA SER A 139 -8.88 -2.29 -24.52
C SER A 139 -10.04 -2.14 -23.52
N SER A 140 -11.21 -1.75 -24.00
CA SER A 140 -12.47 -1.81 -23.23
C SER A 140 -12.79 -3.20 -22.71
N LEU A 141 -12.27 -4.26 -23.34
CA LEU A 141 -12.40 -5.64 -22.91
C LEU A 141 -11.65 -5.96 -21.59
N THR A 142 -10.67 -5.13 -21.23
CA THR A 142 -9.90 -5.23 -19.97
C THR A 142 -10.62 -4.64 -18.76
N ASN A 143 -11.80 -4.05 -18.90
CA ASN A 143 -12.49 -3.28 -17.87
C ASN A 143 -11.77 -1.95 -17.52
N ARG A 144 -12.11 -0.90 -18.27
CA ARG A 144 -11.53 0.44 -18.13
C ARG A 144 -11.56 0.97 -16.69
N ALA A 145 -12.68 0.79 -15.98
CA ALA A 145 -12.80 1.26 -14.58
C ALA A 145 -11.80 0.56 -13.66
N LYS A 146 -11.48 -0.73 -13.91
CA LYS A 146 -10.46 -1.45 -13.15
C LYS A 146 -9.05 -0.93 -13.44
N ILE A 147 -8.72 -0.62 -14.69
CA ILE A 147 -7.43 -0.02 -15.03
C ILE A 147 -7.26 1.35 -14.35
N GLU A 148 -8.30 2.20 -14.40
CA GLU A 148 -8.28 3.52 -13.75
C GLU A 148 -8.18 3.39 -12.20
N GLU A 149 -8.84 2.39 -11.60
CA GLU A 149 -8.67 2.05 -10.19
C GLU A 149 -7.23 1.68 -9.86
N LEU A 150 -6.61 0.79 -10.65
CA LEU A 150 -5.22 0.35 -10.45
C LEU A 150 -4.22 1.52 -10.54
N ILE A 151 -4.42 2.43 -11.50
CA ILE A 151 -3.61 3.65 -11.63
C ILE A 151 -3.73 4.49 -10.34
N ASN A 152 -4.96 4.74 -9.88
CA ASN A 152 -5.21 5.56 -8.70
C ASN A 152 -4.70 4.91 -7.41
N LEU A 153 -4.85 3.58 -7.24
CA LEU A 153 -4.33 2.84 -6.09
C LEU A 153 -2.80 2.89 -6.00
N ASN A 154 -2.12 3.07 -7.13
CA ASN A 154 -0.66 3.22 -7.16
C ASN A 154 -0.21 4.70 -7.10
N LEU A 155 -1.09 5.62 -6.70
CA LEU A 155 -0.84 7.07 -6.58
C LEU A 155 -0.33 7.68 -7.88
N LEU A 156 -0.77 7.13 -9.01
CA LEU A 156 -0.53 7.65 -10.34
C LEU A 156 -1.73 8.48 -10.81
N GLN A 157 -1.53 9.31 -11.83
CA GLN A 157 -2.58 10.07 -12.50
C GLN A 157 -2.48 9.86 -14.00
N PHE A 158 -3.57 10.00 -14.73
CA PHE A 158 -3.60 9.73 -16.15
C PHE A 158 -4.37 10.78 -16.95
N ARG A 159 -4.07 10.87 -18.24
CA ARG A 159 -4.88 11.55 -19.25
C ARG A 159 -5.01 10.71 -20.50
N LEU A 160 -6.14 10.79 -21.17
CA LEU A 160 -6.38 10.15 -22.46
C LEU A 160 -5.58 10.87 -23.55
N LEU A 161 -4.75 10.13 -24.28
CA LEU A 161 -3.99 10.65 -25.43
C LEU A 161 -4.65 10.29 -26.77
N GLY A 162 -5.27 9.13 -26.84
CA GLY A 162 -5.91 8.63 -28.03
C GLY A 162 -6.88 7.51 -27.74
N GLN A 163 -7.88 7.39 -28.58
CA GLN A 163 -8.81 6.27 -28.58
C GLN A 163 -9.20 5.90 -30.00
N GLN A 164 -9.51 4.63 -30.19
CA GLN A 164 -9.99 4.11 -31.45
C GLN A 164 -11.08 3.07 -31.22
N LYS A 165 -12.23 3.28 -31.85
CA LYS A 165 -13.39 2.41 -31.70
C LYS A 165 -13.46 1.42 -32.83
N PHE A 166 -13.69 0.15 -32.51
CA PHE A 166 -13.97 -0.97 -33.41
C PHE A 166 -15.37 -1.51 -33.12
N SER A 167 -15.78 -2.50 -33.92
CA SER A 167 -17.15 -3.09 -33.80
C SER A 167 -17.40 -3.73 -32.43
N PHE A 168 -16.38 -4.31 -31.79
CA PHE A 168 -16.51 -5.10 -30.55
C PHE A 168 -15.62 -4.63 -29.41
N GLU A 169 -14.72 -3.67 -29.66
CA GLU A 169 -13.82 -3.13 -28.66
C GLU A 169 -13.51 -1.65 -28.91
N GLU A 170 -12.99 -1.01 -27.90
CA GLU A 170 -12.44 0.34 -27.99
C GLU A 170 -11.05 0.34 -27.34
N LEU A 171 -10.05 0.80 -28.08
CA LEU A 171 -8.68 0.92 -27.61
C LEU A 171 -8.45 2.31 -27.02
N TYR A 172 -7.70 2.37 -25.93
CA TYR A 172 -7.33 3.58 -25.23
C TYR A 172 -5.81 3.67 -25.09
N VAL A 173 -5.26 4.83 -25.34
CA VAL A 173 -3.87 5.16 -24.98
C VAL A 173 -3.89 6.23 -23.90
N TYR A 174 -3.34 5.89 -22.74
CA TYR A 174 -3.17 6.83 -21.63
C TYR A 174 -1.71 7.28 -21.51
N GLU A 175 -1.52 8.56 -21.21
CA GLU A 175 -0.31 9.03 -20.56
C GLU A 175 -0.55 8.98 -19.07
N ILE A 176 0.34 8.27 -18.36
CA ILE A 176 0.26 8.11 -16.92
C ILE A 176 1.52 8.71 -16.31
N THR A 177 1.38 9.49 -15.25
CA THR A 177 2.49 10.13 -14.52
C THR A 177 2.31 9.96 -13.03
N LYS A 178 3.37 10.21 -12.26
CA LYS A 178 3.25 10.26 -10.81
C LYS A 178 2.33 11.40 -10.39
N SER A 179 1.43 11.13 -9.44
CA SER A 179 0.65 12.19 -8.80
C SER A 179 1.57 13.12 -7.98
N ASP A 180 1.09 14.31 -7.65
CA ASP A 180 1.81 15.20 -6.75
C ASP A 180 2.07 14.57 -5.37
N LEU A 181 1.07 13.85 -4.85
CA LEU A 181 1.21 13.11 -3.60
C LEU A 181 2.34 12.07 -3.65
N LEU A 182 2.42 11.26 -4.71
CA LEU A 182 3.50 10.27 -4.85
C LEU A 182 4.87 10.95 -4.90
N ARG A 183 5.00 12.05 -5.66
CA ARG A 183 6.26 12.82 -5.71
C ARG A 183 6.66 13.37 -4.35
N ARG A 184 5.72 13.91 -3.57
CA ARG A 184 5.98 14.40 -2.20
C ARG A 184 6.42 13.29 -1.27
N LEU A 185 5.78 12.12 -1.32
CA LEU A 185 6.16 10.96 -0.53
C LEU A 185 7.57 10.46 -0.87
N GLU A 186 7.89 10.33 -2.17
CA GLU A 186 9.24 9.96 -2.63
C GLU A 186 10.31 10.99 -2.24
N ALA A 187 9.99 12.29 -2.30
CA ALA A 187 10.88 13.35 -1.86
C ALA A 187 11.20 13.26 -0.36
N ARG A 188 10.31 12.69 0.46
CA ARG A 188 10.52 12.33 1.86
C ARG A 188 11.26 11.01 2.06
N GLN A 189 11.86 10.45 1.00
CA GLN A 189 12.64 9.21 1.02
C GLN A 189 11.82 7.96 1.36
N LEU A 190 10.52 7.98 1.09
CA LEU A 190 9.70 6.78 1.12
C LEU A 190 9.89 6.02 -0.20
N GLU A 191 10.23 4.77 -0.10
CA GLU A 191 10.48 3.86 -1.23
C GLU A 191 9.51 2.67 -1.16
N GLN A 192 9.26 2.01 -2.29
CA GLN A 192 8.38 0.84 -2.39
C GLN A 192 7.01 1.10 -1.76
N ILE A 193 6.36 2.17 -2.20
CA ILE A 193 5.04 2.56 -1.71
C ILE A 193 4.01 1.64 -2.34
N HIS A 194 3.30 0.85 -1.52
CA HIS A 194 2.29 -0.11 -1.96
C HIS A 194 0.98 0.10 -1.20
N TYR A 195 -0.12 0.04 -1.93
CA TYR A 195 -1.45 0.01 -1.32
C TYR A 195 -1.58 -1.19 -0.39
N PHE A 196 -2.07 -0.96 0.82
CA PHE A 196 -2.24 -2.01 1.84
C PHE A 196 -3.70 -2.28 2.17
N ALA A 197 -4.47 -1.24 2.47
CA ALA A 197 -5.86 -1.41 2.88
C ALA A 197 -6.68 -0.13 2.70
N LYS A 198 -8.00 -0.31 2.53
CA LYS A 198 -8.99 0.76 2.54
C LYS A 198 -9.68 0.80 3.90
N GLY A 199 -9.49 1.89 4.63
CA GLY A 199 -10.25 2.20 5.84
C GLY A 199 -11.56 2.94 5.51
N GLN A 200 -12.34 3.21 6.55
CA GLN A 200 -13.60 3.97 6.37
C GLN A 200 -13.35 5.41 5.90
N ARG A 201 -12.29 6.07 6.37
CA ARG A 201 -12.00 7.49 6.14
C ARG A 201 -10.69 7.75 5.40
N GLY A 202 -9.82 6.74 5.28
CA GLY A 202 -8.52 6.86 4.66
C GLY A 202 -8.10 5.62 3.89
N MET A 203 -7.04 5.75 3.12
CA MET A 203 -6.31 4.65 2.50
C MET A 203 -4.98 4.47 3.23
N ILE A 204 -4.61 3.23 3.46
CA ILE A 204 -3.33 2.87 4.09
C ILE A 204 -2.40 2.30 3.02
N TYR A 205 -1.20 2.82 3.00
CA TYR A 205 -0.09 2.29 2.21
C TYR A 205 1.04 1.85 3.12
N THR A 206 1.86 0.94 2.65
CA THR A 206 3.14 0.59 3.27
C THR A 206 4.28 1.15 2.44
N ALA A 207 5.38 1.47 3.09
CA ALA A 207 6.59 1.93 2.43
C ALA A 207 7.82 1.60 3.28
N TRP A 208 9.00 1.73 2.68
CA TRP A 208 10.27 1.69 3.39
C TRP A 208 10.85 3.10 3.51
N LEU A 209 11.32 3.46 4.70
CA LEU A 209 11.95 4.73 5.00
C LEU A 209 13.40 4.49 5.42
N ASP A 210 14.35 5.09 4.71
CA ASP A 210 15.76 5.07 5.10
C ASP A 210 16.02 6.16 6.13
N GLN A 211 16.15 5.75 7.41
CA GLN A 211 16.43 6.68 8.51
C GLN A 211 17.77 7.39 8.38
N SER A 212 18.77 6.80 7.74
CA SER A 212 20.09 7.41 7.57
C SER A 212 20.04 8.70 6.75
N LYS A 213 19.02 8.82 5.90
CA LYS A 213 18.78 10.01 5.07
C LYS A 213 18.02 11.13 5.79
N LEU A 214 17.35 10.82 6.92
CA LEU A 214 16.65 11.81 7.75
C LEU A 214 17.56 12.53 8.73
N VAL A 215 18.65 11.89 9.14
CA VAL A 215 19.63 12.44 10.08
C VAL A 215 20.94 12.63 9.32
N LYS A 216 21.41 13.87 9.18
CA LYS A 216 22.69 14.21 8.52
C LYS A 216 23.91 13.76 9.34
N THR A 217 23.97 12.51 9.78
CA THR A 217 25.13 11.92 10.45
C THR A 217 25.79 10.92 9.53
N HIS A 218 27.03 11.16 9.16
CA HIS A 218 27.82 10.35 8.21
C HIS A 218 28.15 8.93 8.68
N PHE A 219 27.68 8.47 9.84
CA PHE A 219 28.07 7.19 10.46
C PHE A 219 26.89 6.28 10.86
N ALA A 220 25.65 6.58 10.47
CA ALA A 220 24.54 5.70 10.79
C ALA A 220 24.46 4.54 9.77
N ALA A 221 24.52 3.30 10.24
CA ALA A 221 24.19 2.13 9.44
C ALA A 221 22.79 2.30 8.83
N LYS A 222 22.63 1.91 7.56
CA LYS A 222 21.36 1.96 6.81
C LYS A 222 20.28 1.22 7.61
N LYS A 223 19.48 1.93 8.38
CA LYS A 223 18.35 1.36 9.11
C LYS A 223 17.08 1.68 8.36
N GLN A 224 16.59 0.70 7.62
CA GLN A 224 15.29 0.80 6.98
C GLN A 224 14.18 0.52 7.99
N ILE A 225 13.18 1.39 8.01
CA ILE A 225 11.96 1.23 8.80
C ILE A 225 10.80 1.01 7.83
N LYS A 226 10.01 -0.02 8.10
CA LYS A 226 8.73 -0.19 7.43
C LYS A 226 7.77 0.84 7.99
N ALA A 227 7.22 1.68 7.14
CA ALA A 227 6.30 2.75 7.48
C ALA A 227 4.88 2.43 6.98
N ALA A 228 3.88 2.91 7.71
CA ALA A 228 2.51 3.04 7.23
C ALA A 228 2.24 4.49 6.87
N ILE A 229 1.57 4.70 5.73
CA ILE A 229 1.13 6.00 5.26
C ILE A 229 -0.40 5.98 5.26
N LYS A 230 -1.02 6.81 6.08
CA LYS A 230 -2.48 7.02 6.05
C LYS A 230 -2.77 8.28 5.25
N ILE A 231 -3.52 8.12 4.17
CA ILE A 231 -3.88 9.20 3.25
C ILE A 231 -5.37 9.47 3.39
N LYS A 232 -5.74 10.76 3.48
CA LYS A 232 -7.13 11.19 3.49
C LYS A 232 -7.80 10.83 2.16
N ARG A 233 -9.00 10.28 2.24
CA ARG A 233 -9.80 10.02 1.02
C ARG A 233 -10.38 11.33 0.48
N PRO A 234 -10.31 11.57 -0.84
CA PRO A 234 -10.88 12.77 -1.47
C PRO A 234 -12.39 12.89 -1.26
N ASP A 235 -13.10 11.76 -1.17
CA ASP A 235 -14.56 11.67 -0.98
C ASP A 235 -14.99 11.69 0.50
N SER A 236 -14.03 11.77 1.45
CA SER A 236 -14.33 11.82 2.88
C SER A 236 -14.82 13.21 3.30
N LYS A 237 -16.04 13.27 3.83
CA LYS A 237 -16.63 14.49 4.42
C LYS A 237 -15.97 14.94 5.74
N ALA A 238 -15.07 14.13 6.31
CA ALA A 238 -14.38 14.43 7.56
C ALA A 238 -13.24 15.43 7.32
N GLN A 239 -13.48 16.71 7.62
CA GLN A 239 -12.55 17.81 7.34
C GLN A 239 -11.25 17.83 8.18
N GLN A 240 -11.13 17.06 9.25
CA GLN A 240 -9.99 17.18 10.21
C GLN A 240 -9.33 15.85 10.59
N SER A 241 -9.49 14.78 9.79
CA SER A 241 -9.07 13.43 10.24
C SER A 241 -7.55 13.27 10.43
N ILE A 242 -6.72 13.83 9.56
CA ILE A 242 -5.24 13.70 9.64
C ILE A 242 -4.69 14.53 10.80
N GLU A 243 -5.01 15.81 10.87
CA GLU A 243 -4.54 16.71 11.94
C GLU A 243 -4.99 16.22 13.33
N HIS A 244 -6.23 15.75 13.44
CA HIS A 244 -6.78 15.22 14.68
C HIS A 244 -6.03 13.96 15.14
N GLU A 245 -5.81 13.00 14.25
CA GLU A 245 -5.05 11.79 14.58
C GLU A 245 -3.59 12.12 14.93
N VAL A 246 -2.96 13.03 14.20
CA VAL A 246 -1.60 13.52 14.48
C VAL A 246 -1.52 14.16 15.86
N HIS A 247 -2.52 14.99 16.25
CA HIS A 247 -2.59 15.58 17.58
C HIS A 247 -2.53 14.51 18.67
N TRP A 248 -3.38 13.49 18.57
CA TRP A 248 -3.42 12.42 19.57
C TRP A 248 -2.18 11.53 19.55
N LEU A 249 -1.67 11.17 18.38
CA LEU A 249 -0.43 10.41 18.29
C LEU A 249 0.75 11.12 18.96
N LYS A 250 0.86 12.45 18.82
CA LYS A 250 1.90 13.24 19.50
C LYS A 250 1.79 13.15 21.02
N ILE A 251 0.57 13.09 21.56
CA ILE A 251 0.34 12.98 23.01
C ILE A 251 0.64 11.57 23.49
N VAL A 252 0.04 10.55 22.87
CA VAL A 252 0.18 9.17 23.33
C VAL A 252 1.58 8.60 23.10
N ASN A 253 2.28 9.04 22.05
CA ASN A 253 3.67 8.62 21.82
C ASN A 253 4.64 9.08 22.91
N LYS A 254 4.36 10.18 23.62
CA LYS A 254 5.15 10.58 24.80
C LYS A 254 5.07 9.55 25.94
N GLN A 255 4.01 8.75 25.97
CA GLN A 255 3.80 7.66 26.92
C GLN A 255 4.19 6.27 26.34
N GLY A 256 4.81 6.24 25.17
CA GLY A 256 5.15 4.99 24.48
C GLY A 256 3.94 4.22 23.95
N LEU A 257 2.79 4.87 23.77
CA LEU A 257 1.56 4.28 23.25
C LEU A 257 1.37 4.60 21.77
N GLY A 258 0.67 3.71 21.07
CA GLY A 258 0.34 3.85 19.65
C GLY A 258 1.54 3.65 18.71
N PRO A 259 1.31 3.65 17.40
CA PRO A 259 2.38 3.62 16.42
C PRO A 259 3.18 4.92 16.48
N LYS A 260 4.50 4.82 16.36
CA LYS A 260 5.38 5.99 16.44
C LYS A 260 5.18 6.88 15.22
N LEU A 261 4.71 8.10 15.43
CA LEU A 261 4.58 9.12 14.40
C LEU A 261 5.97 9.51 13.88
N LEU A 262 6.17 9.43 12.55
CA LEU A 262 7.42 9.78 11.90
C LEU A 262 7.36 11.22 11.38
N PHE A 263 6.39 11.52 10.52
CA PHE A 263 6.08 12.85 10.01
C PHE A 263 4.67 12.90 9.42
N TYR A 264 4.20 14.08 9.05
CA TYR A 264 2.88 14.29 8.47
C TYR A 264 2.85 15.55 7.60
N GLU A 265 1.85 15.64 6.75
CA GLU A 265 1.45 16.83 5.99
C GLU A 265 -0.07 16.97 6.08
N GLU A 266 -0.66 17.92 5.39
CA GLU A 266 -2.09 18.24 5.47
C GLU A 266 -3.00 17.06 5.08
N ASP A 267 -2.58 16.27 4.08
CA ASP A 267 -3.37 15.21 3.44
C ASP A 267 -2.91 13.79 3.79
N PHE A 268 -1.79 13.63 4.52
CA PHE A 268 -1.29 12.33 4.96
C PHE A 268 -0.52 12.38 6.26
N LEU A 269 -0.45 11.25 6.95
CA LEU A 269 0.46 11.01 8.06
C LEU A 269 1.23 9.71 7.86
N VAL A 270 2.47 9.69 8.39
CA VAL A 270 3.39 8.55 8.29
C VAL A 270 3.82 8.14 9.69
N TYR A 271 3.68 6.86 10.01
CA TYR A 271 4.08 6.28 11.29
C TYR A 271 4.74 4.91 11.08
N GLU A 272 5.45 4.40 12.08
CA GLU A 272 6.06 3.07 12.01
C GLU A 272 4.96 2.01 11.81
N PHE A 273 5.15 1.14 10.82
CA PHE A 273 4.18 0.07 10.54
C PHE A 273 4.18 -0.95 11.69
N VAL A 274 3.02 -1.15 12.30
CA VAL A 274 2.84 -2.14 13.36
C VAL A 274 2.58 -3.51 12.73
N GLU A 275 3.58 -4.37 12.75
CA GLU A 275 3.47 -5.73 12.22
C GLU A 275 3.03 -6.70 13.31
N GLY A 276 1.93 -7.42 13.09
CA GLY A 276 1.40 -8.38 14.04
C GLY A 276 0.03 -8.90 13.66
N LEU A 277 -0.65 -9.53 14.61
CA LEU A 277 -2.00 -10.06 14.46
C LEU A 277 -3.00 -9.22 15.26
N PHE A 278 -4.20 -9.10 14.76
CA PHE A 278 -5.29 -8.53 15.56
C PHE A 278 -5.60 -9.40 16.77
N ILE A 279 -6.05 -8.76 17.86
CA ILE A 279 -6.15 -9.40 19.19
C ILE A 279 -6.89 -10.76 19.19
N LEU A 280 -8.01 -10.91 18.49
CA LEU A 280 -8.74 -12.18 18.45
C LEU A 280 -8.02 -13.27 17.64
N GLU A 281 -7.37 -12.89 16.54
CA GLU A 281 -6.56 -13.83 15.75
C GLU A 281 -5.37 -14.30 16.57
N TRP A 282 -4.74 -13.39 17.30
CA TRP A 282 -3.62 -13.70 18.18
C TRP A 282 -4.06 -14.62 19.34
N ILE A 283 -5.17 -14.33 20.05
CA ILE A 283 -5.70 -15.16 21.13
C ILE A 283 -5.91 -16.62 20.70
N LYS A 284 -6.41 -16.84 19.48
CA LYS A 284 -6.63 -18.20 18.93
C LYS A 284 -5.34 -19.04 18.85
N LEU A 285 -4.19 -18.40 18.75
CA LEU A 285 -2.89 -19.05 18.55
C LEU A 285 -2.08 -19.19 19.84
N GLN A 286 -2.48 -18.55 20.95
CA GLN A 286 -1.67 -18.43 22.15
C GLN A 286 -2.12 -19.35 23.29
N ASP A 287 -1.21 -19.54 24.26
CA ASP A 287 -1.49 -20.19 25.54
C ASP A 287 -2.14 -19.22 26.55
N ARG A 288 -2.69 -19.82 27.63
CA ARG A 288 -3.38 -19.09 28.69
C ARG A 288 -2.51 -18.00 29.35
N SER A 289 -1.25 -18.30 29.63
CA SER A 289 -0.36 -17.40 30.37
C SER A 289 -0.04 -16.16 29.51
N SER A 290 0.25 -16.36 28.25
CA SER A 290 0.49 -15.28 27.28
C SER A 290 -0.73 -14.38 27.12
N ILE A 291 -1.94 -14.95 27.05
CA ILE A 291 -3.18 -14.18 26.95
C ILE A 291 -3.37 -13.28 28.17
N ILE A 292 -3.19 -13.80 29.39
CA ILE A 292 -3.30 -13.02 30.64
C ILE A 292 -2.32 -11.83 30.62
N LEU A 293 -1.06 -12.07 30.24
CA LEU A 293 -0.04 -11.01 30.19
C LEU A 293 -0.42 -9.90 29.23
N ILE A 294 -0.94 -10.26 28.06
CA ILE A 294 -1.36 -9.28 27.06
C ILE A 294 -2.60 -8.50 27.50
N LEU A 295 -3.62 -9.17 28.04
CA LEU A 295 -4.80 -8.48 28.56
C LEU A 295 -4.43 -7.49 29.68
N LYS A 296 -3.51 -7.89 30.57
CA LYS A 296 -2.96 -7.01 31.60
C LYS A 296 -2.24 -5.80 31.00
N SER A 297 -1.41 -6.03 29.98
CA SER A 297 -0.67 -4.95 29.30
C SER A 297 -1.62 -3.96 28.64
N ILE A 298 -2.69 -4.44 27.98
CA ILE A 298 -3.70 -3.57 27.34
C ILE A 298 -4.46 -2.79 28.41
N LEU A 299 -4.87 -3.40 29.52
CA LEU A 299 -5.50 -2.68 30.64
C LEU A 299 -4.60 -1.57 31.17
N GLY A 300 -3.28 -1.82 31.27
CA GLY A 300 -2.30 -0.80 31.63
C GLY A 300 -2.27 0.37 30.63
N GLN A 301 -2.34 0.08 29.34
CA GLN A 301 -2.42 1.13 28.30
C GLN A 301 -3.75 1.92 28.40
N CYS A 302 -4.87 1.24 28.66
CA CYS A 302 -6.17 1.88 28.89
C CYS A 302 -6.12 2.82 30.11
N LEU A 303 -5.47 2.40 31.20
CA LEU A 303 -5.28 3.23 32.38
C LEU A 303 -4.48 4.49 32.08
N ILE A 304 -3.41 4.39 31.28
CA ILE A 304 -2.62 5.56 30.88
C ILE A 304 -3.50 6.54 30.11
N LEU A 305 -4.33 6.05 29.18
CA LEU A 305 -5.27 6.91 28.44
C LEU A 305 -6.29 7.56 29.38
N ASP A 306 -6.85 6.81 30.34
CA ASP A 306 -7.81 7.36 31.31
C ASP A 306 -7.14 8.43 32.19
N THR A 307 -5.90 8.20 32.64
CA THR A 307 -5.12 9.17 33.44
C THR A 307 -4.82 10.47 32.65
N LEU A 308 -4.65 10.36 31.35
CA LEU A 308 -4.47 11.52 30.46
C LEU A 308 -5.78 12.26 30.15
N GLY A 309 -6.94 11.80 30.61
CA GLY A 309 -8.23 12.35 30.24
C GLY A 309 -8.62 12.09 28.78
N ILE A 310 -8.12 11.00 28.20
CA ILE A 310 -8.31 10.64 26.79
C ILE A 310 -9.26 9.45 26.68
N ASN A 311 -10.31 9.58 25.88
CA ASN A 311 -11.18 8.46 25.54
C ASN A 311 -10.98 8.06 24.08
N LYS A 312 -10.51 6.82 23.86
CA LYS A 312 -10.44 6.19 22.56
C LYS A 312 -11.75 5.40 22.34
N GLU A 313 -12.62 5.91 21.49
CA GLU A 313 -14.00 5.39 21.35
C GLU A 313 -14.08 3.91 20.97
N GLU A 314 -13.09 3.40 20.24
CA GLU A 314 -13.08 2.01 19.74
C GLU A 314 -12.81 0.96 20.82
N MET A 315 -12.46 1.34 22.05
CA MET A 315 -12.08 0.39 23.10
C MET A 315 -13.22 -0.54 23.56
N HIS A 316 -14.47 -0.19 23.28
CA HIS A 316 -15.59 -1.09 23.52
C HIS A 316 -15.69 -2.24 22.49
N HIS A 317 -15.05 -2.09 21.31
CA HIS A 317 -15.02 -3.10 20.24
C HIS A 317 -13.70 -3.09 19.47
N PRO A 318 -12.56 -3.37 20.14
CA PRO A 318 -11.24 -3.06 19.62
C PRO A 318 -10.67 -4.13 18.66
N LEU A 319 -11.51 -4.91 17.99
CA LEU A 319 -11.12 -6.06 17.17
C LEU A 319 -10.07 -5.75 16.11
N LYS A 320 -10.14 -4.55 15.52
CA LYS A 320 -9.22 -4.06 14.48
C LYS A 320 -8.38 -2.86 14.97
N HIS A 321 -8.39 -2.59 16.27
CA HIS A 321 -7.72 -1.44 16.87
C HIS A 321 -6.64 -1.82 17.87
N ILE A 322 -6.40 -3.14 18.06
CA ILE A 322 -5.30 -3.69 18.85
C ILE A 322 -4.57 -4.72 18.02
N ILE A 323 -3.28 -4.47 17.78
CA ILE A 323 -2.36 -5.41 17.14
C ILE A 323 -1.40 -5.93 18.21
N ILE A 324 -1.20 -7.24 18.24
CA ILE A 324 -0.15 -7.87 19.06
C ILE A 324 1.02 -8.15 18.14
N THR A 325 2.15 -7.53 18.44
CA THR A 325 3.38 -7.65 17.63
C THR A 325 4.03 -9.03 17.81
N LYS A 326 4.99 -9.36 16.94
CA LYS A 326 5.79 -10.60 17.06
C LYS A 326 6.54 -10.72 18.39
N ASP A 327 6.85 -9.58 19.03
CA ASP A 327 7.50 -9.52 20.35
C ASP A 327 6.50 -9.61 21.49
N ASN A 328 5.27 -10.02 21.24
CA ASN A 328 4.19 -10.09 22.23
C ASN A 328 3.95 -8.75 22.95
N LYS A 329 3.95 -7.64 22.22
CA LYS A 329 3.60 -6.31 22.73
C LYS A 329 2.29 -5.84 22.11
N PRO A 330 1.30 -5.41 22.90
CA PRO A 330 0.08 -4.84 22.34
C PRO A 330 0.32 -3.40 21.89
N ALA A 331 -0.18 -3.06 20.72
CA ALA A 331 -0.19 -1.72 20.17
C ALA A 331 -1.62 -1.28 19.86
N LEU A 332 -2.07 -0.21 20.47
CA LEU A 332 -3.33 0.46 20.12
C LEU A 332 -3.09 1.25 18.84
N ILE A 333 -3.96 1.06 17.85
CA ILE A 333 -3.85 1.76 16.56
C ILE A 333 -5.11 2.57 16.28
N ASP A 334 -5.02 3.50 15.31
CA ASP A 334 -6.12 4.35 14.85
C ASP A 334 -6.70 5.25 15.96
N PHE A 335 -6.10 6.42 16.13
CA PHE A 335 -6.51 7.44 17.12
C PHE A 335 -7.43 8.51 16.52
N GLU A 336 -8.02 8.25 15.37
CA GLU A 336 -8.83 9.23 14.63
C GLU A 336 -10.10 9.65 15.37
N ARG A 337 -10.72 8.76 16.18
CA ARG A 337 -11.95 9.01 16.95
C ARG A 337 -11.68 9.24 18.43
N THR A 338 -10.48 9.62 18.77
CA THR A 338 -10.07 9.91 20.15
C THR A 338 -10.56 11.30 20.56
N VAL A 339 -11.01 11.45 21.79
CA VAL A 339 -11.51 12.70 22.34
C VAL A 339 -10.97 12.96 23.74
N GLU A 340 -10.81 14.23 24.10
CA GLU A 340 -10.55 14.65 25.47
C GLU A 340 -11.85 14.62 26.29
N THR A 341 -11.77 14.16 27.54
CA THR A 341 -12.93 14.05 28.43
C THR A 341 -12.52 14.00 29.89
N ASN A 342 -13.37 14.57 30.75
CA ASN A 342 -13.22 14.46 32.23
C ASN A 342 -13.69 13.08 32.76
N LYS A 343 -14.29 12.24 31.92
CA LYS A 343 -14.81 10.92 32.29
C LYS A 343 -14.40 9.88 31.25
N PRO A 344 -13.11 9.56 31.15
CA PRO A 344 -12.62 8.55 30.21
C PRO A 344 -13.17 7.16 30.59
N LYS A 345 -13.25 6.27 29.61
CA LYS A 345 -13.92 4.97 29.76
C LYS A 345 -13.10 3.82 29.16
N ASN A 346 -11.80 4.01 28.85
CA ASN A 346 -11.02 3.00 28.14
C ASN A 346 -10.93 1.70 28.94
N VAL A 347 -10.62 1.79 30.24
CA VAL A 347 -10.55 0.62 31.13
C VAL A 347 -11.90 -0.11 31.19
N THR A 348 -12.99 0.62 31.45
CA THR A 348 -14.31 0.00 31.59
C THR A 348 -14.81 -0.59 30.27
N GLN A 349 -14.54 0.05 29.15
CA GLN A 349 -14.87 -0.44 27.82
C GLN A 349 -14.08 -1.69 27.46
N PHE A 350 -12.79 -1.73 27.81
CA PHE A 350 -11.97 -2.90 27.54
C PHE A 350 -12.34 -4.09 28.45
N ILE A 351 -12.70 -3.86 29.71
CA ILE A 351 -13.26 -4.91 30.58
C ILE A 351 -14.54 -5.49 29.97
N GLU A 352 -15.45 -4.65 29.48
CA GLU A 352 -16.65 -5.14 28.79
C GLU A 352 -16.32 -5.93 27.51
N PHE A 353 -15.29 -5.53 26.77
CA PHE A 353 -14.78 -6.32 25.63
C PHE A 353 -14.31 -7.71 26.08
N ILE A 354 -13.54 -7.81 27.17
CA ILE A 354 -13.11 -9.10 27.75
C ILE A 354 -14.32 -9.97 28.10
N CYS A 355 -15.38 -9.37 28.69
CA CYS A 355 -16.61 -10.10 28.98
C CYS A 355 -17.32 -10.61 27.71
N ARG A 356 -17.20 -9.93 26.59
CA ARG A 356 -17.81 -10.35 25.30
C ARG A 356 -17.07 -11.50 24.64
N ILE A 357 -15.76 -11.58 24.74
CA ILE A 357 -14.94 -12.64 24.17
C ILE A 357 -14.76 -13.85 25.11
N GLU A 358 -15.69 -14.04 26.05
CA GLU A 358 -15.61 -15.14 27.04
C GLU A 358 -15.48 -16.52 26.38
N GLU A 359 -16.19 -16.76 25.28
CA GLU A 359 -16.16 -18.06 24.62
C GLU A 359 -14.77 -18.36 24.03
N GLU A 360 -14.14 -17.34 23.44
CA GLU A 360 -12.76 -17.44 22.93
C GLU A 360 -11.77 -17.67 24.07
N LEU A 361 -11.98 -17.04 25.24
CA LEU A 361 -11.16 -17.22 26.43
C LEU A 361 -11.38 -18.60 27.05
N LYS A 362 -12.62 -19.08 27.17
CA LYS A 362 -12.95 -20.44 27.62
C LYS A 362 -12.30 -21.51 26.76
N ALA A 363 -12.26 -21.35 25.47
CA ALA A 363 -11.58 -22.25 24.54
C ALA A 363 -10.07 -22.37 24.82
N LYS A 364 -9.50 -21.42 25.58
CA LYS A 364 -8.10 -21.37 26.03
C LYS A 364 -7.91 -21.73 27.51
N GLY A 365 -8.95 -22.25 28.15
CA GLY A 365 -8.93 -22.62 29.56
C GLY A 365 -8.93 -21.42 30.52
N LEU A 366 -9.40 -20.24 30.03
CA LEU A 366 -9.56 -19.04 30.83
C LEU A 366 -11.03 -18.84 31.19
N LYS A 367 -11.34 -18.76 32.45
CA LYS A 367 -12.68 -18.35 32.90
C LYS A 367 -12.62 -16.90 33.35
N ALA A 368 -13.49 -16.07 32.81
CA ALA A 368 -13.68 -14.69 33.21
C ALA A 368 -14.96 -14.60 34.07
N ASP A 369 -14.83 -14.20 35.32
CA ASP A 369 -15.99 -13.89 36.14
C ASP A 369 -16.60 -12.55 35.70
N LYS A 370 -17.56 -12.62 34.79
CA LYS A 370 -18.20 -11.41 34.21
C LYS A 370 -18.87 -10.55 35.29
N ALA A 371 -19.47 -11.16 36.33
CA ALA A 371 -20.16 -10.40 37.37
C ALA A 371 -19.12 -9.57 38.15
N ARG A 372 -18.06 -10.21 38.58
CA ARG A 372 -16.96 -9.55 39.31
C ARG A 372 -16.23 -8.51 38.43
N LEU A 373 -15.96 -8.81 37.15
CA LEU A 373 -15.32 -7.88 36.23
C LEU A 373 -16.15 -6.61 36.03
N ARG A 374 -17.48 -6.73 35.90
CA ARG A 374 -18.37 -5.58 35.76
C ARG A 374 -18.51 -4.78 37.06
N GLU A 375 -18.50 -5.46 38.22
CA GLU A 375 -18.44 -4.81 39.52
C GLU A 375 -17.17 -3.96 39.64
N LEU A 376 -15.99 -4.55 39.38
CA LEU A 376 -14.70 -3.88 39.39
C LEU A 376 -14.67 -2.68 38.38
N ALA A 377 -15.24 -2.84 37.19
CA ALA A 377 -15.35 -1.76 36.24
C ALA A 377 -16.22 -0.59 36.76
N LYS A 378 -17.28 -0.89 37.54
CA LYS A 378 -18.11 0.12 38.19
C LYS A 378 -17.35 0.81 39.32
N GLU A 379 -16.72 0.04 40.22
CA GLU A 379 -15.89 0.58 41.27
C GLU A 379 -14.78 1.50 40.75
N TYR A 380 -14.07 1.07 39.68
CA TYR A 380 -13.06 1.90 39.00
C TYR A 380 -13.64 3.20 38.48
N LYS A 381 -14.82 3.13 37.85
CA LYS A 381 -15.49 4.32 37.31
C LYS A 381 -15.84 5.35 38.37
N ASP A 382 -16.20 4.89 39.58
CA ASP A 382 -16.64 5.72 40.69
C ASP A 382 -15.46 6.24 41.52
N SER A 383 -14.40 5.46 41.69
CA SER A 383 -13.25 5.77 42.56
C SER A 383 -12.01 6.27 41.81
N GLY A 384 -11.81 5.83 40.57
CA GLY A 384 -10.54 6.02 39.84
C GLY A 384 -9.39 5.17 40.43
N ASP A 385 -9.66 4.22 41.34
CA ASP A 385 -8.62 3.45 42.00
C ASP A 385 -7.94 2.45 41.05
N GLN A 386 -6.65 2.64 40.87
CA GLN A 386 -5.84 1.82 39.96
C GLN A 386 -5.59 0.39 40.50
N GLN A 387 -5.77 0.13 41.80
CA GLN A 387 -5.62 -1.21 42.35
C GLN A 387 -6.69 -2.17 41.83
N ILE A 388 -7.86 -1.66 41.49
CA ILE A 388 -8.98 -2.41 40.90
C ILE A 388 -8.57 -3.12 39.61
N ILE A 389 -7.65 -2.52 38.83
CA ILE A 389 -7.13 -3.15 37.61
C ILE A 389 -6.31 -4.41 37.91
N LYS A 390 -5.55 -4.42 39.02
CA LYS A 390 -4.81 -5.61 39.46
C LYS A 390 -5.78 -6.73 39.86
N GLU A 391 -6.87 -6.38 40.52
CA GLU A 391 -7.92 -7.33 40.86
C GLU A 391 -8.64 -7.87 39.64
N ALA A 392 -8.97 -7.02 38.66
CA ALA A 392 -9.57 -7.44 37.41
C ALA A 392 -8.71 -8.47 36.65
N VAL A 393 -7.37 -8.32 36.69
CA VAL A 393 -6.44 -9.28 36.09
C VAL A 393 -6.40 -10.60 36.90
N ASN A 394 -6.47 -10.52 38.21
CA ASN A 394 -6.45 -11.70 39.07
C ASN A 394 -7.78 -12.47 39.06
N SER A 395 -8.85 -11.90 38.48
CA SER A 395 -10.14 -12.60 38.33
C SER A 395 -10.19 -13.57 37.13
N PHE A 396 -9.09 -13.69 36.37
CA PHE A 396 -8.92 -14.73 35.34
C PHE A 396 -8.33 -15.99 35.98
N TYR A 397 -9.10 -17.06 36.06
CA TYR A 397 -8.69 -18.36 36.59
C TYR A 397 -9.04 -19.53 35.65
#